data_dc110dcfedfc82cf01fcdfcc6843cae1
#
_entry.id   dc110dcfedfc82cf01fcdfcc6843cae1
#
_cell.length_a   1.000
_cell.length_b   1.000
_cell.length_c   1.000
_cell.angle_alpha   90.00
_cell.angle_beta   90.00
_cell.angle_gamma   90.00
#
_symmetry.space_group_name_H-M   'P 1'
#
loop_
_entity.id
_entity.type
_entity.pdbx_description
1 polymer ?
#
loop_
_entity_poly.entity_id
_entity_poly.type
_entity_poly.pdbx_seq_one_letter_code
_entity_poly.pdbx_strand_id
1 'polypeptide(L)'
;MATSQAVIEIPRRHNPFPETGVSQRDGVPHYDGLPETLLDLLRAQVDARPDSEAVVELGAQRLTYRQLWDRASRVAGGLRASGVRPGDRVAVRYPAGVNWVLAFWGTVMAGAVAVAVNTRSAQPEVEFILSDAGTAVDLAADAPLPDGEPHVHDDAAAGDVAALFYTSGTTGMPKGVPTTHEAFVTNAENMARGLGLPRDIGEDLRTLISVPLFHVTGCNSQLLTAAYLGGTAVIMPSLDLAELISTLSGERISFMVTVPAVYALLLRREDFGGADVSSVRWVGYGGAPIEPALVASLKRAFPDAQVFNGYGMTETASLMTVLPDGDAVEHADSVGYAVPSVRLGVAPIGDDPAVGELVVRGANVTSGYWNRPEADAATIVDGWLHTGDVVRVDEAGRVRIIDRIKDIINRGGENISSIEVETALVGAPGVAEAAVIAVADEVMGEKVGAVIHASGVQVDVDAVLEHCRGQLADFKIPQYVVVSDQPLPRNPGGKLLKGRLRDDVEWGQPLR
;
A
#
# COMPACT_ATOMS: atom_id res chain seq x y z
N MET A 1 9.44 -30.80 -11.87
CA MET A 1 10.36 -29.65 -11.77
C MET A 1 10.06 -28.76 -12.96
N ALA A 2 9.31 -27.70 -12.78
CA ALA A 2 9.14 -26.70 -13.82
C ALA A 2 10.52 -26.05 -14.04
N THR A 3 11.03 -26.06 -15.25
CA THR A 3 12.21 -25.31 -15.63
C THR A 3 11.90 -23.84 -15.34
N SER A 4 12.59 -23.24 -14.36
CA SER A 4 12.54 -21.80 -14.10
C SER A 4 12.85 -21.11 -15.43
N GLN A 5 11.85 -20.53 -16.07
CA GLN A 5 12.10 -19.66 -17.23
C GLN A 5 12.80 -18.41 -16.69
N ALA A 6 13.82 -17.94 -17.44
CA ALA A 6 14.58 -16.77 -17.04
C ALA A 6 13.64 -15.55 -16.93
N VAL A 7 13.84 -14.72 -15.92
CA VAL A 7 13.13 -13.45 -15.76
C VAL A 7 13.42 -12.56 -16.97
N ILE A 8 12.37 -11.99 -17.55
CA ILE A 8 12.46 -11.04 -18.65
C ILE A 8 12.32 -9.64 -18.04
N GLU A 9 13.40 -8.87 -18.03
CA GLU A 9 13.38 -7.50 -17.49
C GLU A 9 12.53 -6.58 -18.39
N ILE A 10 11.66 -5.75 -17.78
CA ILE A 10 10.77 -4.83 -18.49
C ILE A 10 11.59 -3.63 -19.01
N PRO A 11 11.60 -3.39 -20.34
CA PRO A 11 12.35 -2.29 -20.91
C PRO A 11 11.82 -0.92 -20.47
N ARG A 12 12.71 0.03 -20.18
CA ARG A 12 12.36 1.40 -19.78
C ARG A 12 12.28 2.40 -20.92
N ARG A 13 12.29 1.94 -22.19
CA ARG A 13 12.37 2.81 -23.37
C ARG A 13 11.32 3.94 -23.41
N HIS A 14 10.10 3.66 -22.95
CA HIS A 14 8.99 4.61 -22.93
C HIS A 14 8.59 5.02 -21.50
N ASN A 15 9.42 4.68 -20.50
CA ASN A 15 9.15 5.04 -19.12
C ASN A 15 9.30 6.58 -18.95
N PRO A 16 8.27 7.27 -18.42
CA PRO A 16 8.29 8.74 -18.30
C PRO A 16 9.20 9.25 -17.19
N PHE A 17 9.69 8.37 -16.30
CA PHE A 17 10.51 8.76 -15.16
C PHE A 17 12.00 8.65 -15.47
N PRO A 18 12.73 9.80 -15.56
CA PRO A 18 14.14 9.79 -15.91
C PRO A 18 15.02 9.22 -14.79
N GLU A 19 16.08 8.53 -15.18
CA GLU A 19 17.07 7.94 -14.26
C GLU A 19 18.23 8.90 -13.95
N THR A 20 18.05 10.20 -14.08
CA THR A 20 19.07 11.20 -13.72
C THR A 20 19.42 11.08 -12.24
N GLY A 21 20.73 10.96 -11.93
CA GLY A 21 21.20 10.77 -10.54
C GLY A 21 20.81 9.40 -9.97
N VAL A 22 20.75 8.37 -10.83
CA VAL A 22 20.62 6.97 -10.43
C VAL A 22 21.89 6.23 -10.83
N SER A 23 22.57 5.65 -9.85
CA SER A 23 23.73 4.77 -10.05
C SER A 23 23.35 3.30 -9.83
N GLN A 24 24.22 2.39 -10.27
CA GLN A 24 24.04 0.95 -10.06
C GLN A 24 25.02 0.46 -9.01
N ARG A 25 24.50 -0.28 -8.01
CA ARG A 25 25.30 -1.00 -7.02
C ARG A 25 24.87 -2.46 -7.05
N ASP A 26 25.77 -3.35 -7.42
CA ASP A 26 25.49 -4.79 -7.58
C ASP A 26 24.27 -5.11 -8.47
N GLY A 27 24.07 -4.30 -9.53
CA GLY A 27 22.94 -4.44 -10.45
C GLY A 27 21.61 -3.91 -9.92
N VAL A 28 21.62 -3.24 -8.75
CA VAL A 28 20.44 -2.58 -8.16
C VAL A 28 20.55 -1.07 -8.36
N PRO A 29 19.49 -0.38 -8.83
CA PRO A 29 19.51 1.07 -8.98
C PRO A 29 19.35 1.77 -7.63
N HIS A 30 20.22 2.76 -7.39
CA HIS A 30 20.20 3.61 -6.19
C HIS A 30 20.23 5.08 -6.61
N TYR A 31 19.53 5.92 -5.88
CA TYR A 31 19.64 7.37 -6.05
C TYR A 31 20.93 7.90 -5.44
N ASP A 32 21.57 8.85 -6.13
CA ASP A 32 22.75 9.55 -5.64
C ASP A 32 22.35 10.73 -4.74
N GLY A 33 23.12 10.97 -3.68
CA GLY A 33 23.02 12.16 -2.85
C GLY A 33 21.78 12.26 -1.95
N LEU A 34 21.13 11.14 -1.65
CA LEU A 34 20.07 11.11 -0.64
C LEU A 34 20.63 11.21 0.78
N PRO A 35 19.82 11.67 1.77
CA PRO A 35 20.12 11.45 3.18
C PRO A 35 20.42 9.95 3.45
N GLU A 36 21.42 9.66 4.28
CA GLU A 36 21.76 8.27 4.57
C GLU A 36 20.70 7.59 5.44
N THR A 37 20.10 8.36 6.36
CA THR A 37 19.15 7.83 7.32
C THR A 37 17.87 8.67 7.40
N LEU A 38 16.83 8.11 8.02
CA LEU A 38 15.62 8.86 8.38
C LEU A 38 15.94 10.02 9.34
N LEU A 39 16.96 9.86 10.20
CA LEU A 39 17.36 10.91 11.12
C LEU A 39 17.96 12.09 10.37
N ASP A 40 18.81 11.85 9.37
CA ASP A 40 19.38 12.90 8.53
C ASP A 40 18.31 13.61 7.72
N LEU A 41 17.33 12.82 7.20
CA LEU A 41 16.17 13.37 6.50
C LEU A 41 15.40 14.36 7.39
N LEU A 42 15.07 13.98 8.62
CA LEU A 42 14.31 14.84 9.54
C LEU A 42 15.15 16.02 10.03
N ARG A 43 16.43 15.79 10.37
CA ARG A 43 17.38 16.82 10.83
C ARG A 43 17.52 17.93 9.79
N ALA A 44 17.65 17.59 8.51
CA ALA A 44 17.72 18.57 7.43
C ALA A 44 16.51 19.53 7.41
N GLN A 45 15.31 19.06 7.75
CA GLN A 45 14.13 19.91 7.83
C GLN A 45 14.08 20.75 9.13
N VAL A 46 14.50 20.17 10.24
CA VAL A 46 14.63 20.93 11.50
C VAL A 46 15.60 22.10 11.35
N ASP A 47 16.73 21.89 10.66
CA ASP A 47 17.73 22.92 10.42
C ASP A 47 17.24 23.99 9.43
N ALA A 48 16.54 23.56 8.37
CA ALA A 48 16.11 24.46 7.29
C ALA A 48 14.84 25.26 7.66
N ARG A 49 13.90 24.67 8.38
CA ARG A 49 12.56 25.21 8.65
C ARG A 49 11.98 24.81 10.01
N PRO A 50 12.68 25.13 11.12
CA PRO A 50 12.32 24.66 12.46
C PRO A 50 10.92 25.04 12.92
N ASP A 51 10.42 26.18 12.47
CA ASP A 51 9.15 26.74 12.92
C ASP A 51 7.97 26.44 11.97
N SER A 52 8.23 25.78 10.82
CA SER A 52 7.18 25.30 9.92
C SER A 52 6.44 24.09 10.51
N GLU A 53 5.15 23.97 10.19
CA GLU A 53 4.37 22.81 10.64
C GLU A 53 4.87 21.51 10.00
N ALA A 54 5.15 20.51 10.83
CA ALA A 54 5.53 19.17 10.40
C ALA A 54 4.34 18.21 10.46
N VAL A 55 3.55 18.27 11.55
CA VAL A 55 2.45 17.34 11.81
C VAL A 55 1.26 18.10 12.40
N VAL A 56 0.08 17.83 11.86
CA VAL A 56 -1.21 18.31 12.37
C VAL A 56 -2.09 17.10 12.61
N GLU A 57 -2.60 16.94 13.84
CA GLU A 57 -3.68 16.00 14.15
C GLU A 57 -4.97 16.79 14.21
N LEU A 58 -5.93 16.45 13.33
CA LEU A 58 -7.21 17.15 13.27
C LEU A 58 -7.93 17.10 14.62
N GLY A 59 -8.42 18.26 15.05
CA GLY A 59 -9.10 18.39 16.33
C GLY A 59 -8.21 18.30 17.57
N ALA A 60 -6.87 18.16 17.44
CA ALA A 60 -5.96 17.97 18.56
C ALA A 60 -4.69 18.84 18.47
N GLN A 61 -3.55 18.24 18.18
CA GLN A 61 -2.22 18.88 18.29
C GLN A 61 -1.65 19.29 16.94
N ARG A 62 -0.85 20.35 16.96
CA ARG A 62 -0.02 20.80 15.84
C ARG A 62 1.41 20.89 16.31
N LEU A 63 2.36 20.35 15.55
CA LEU A 63 3.77 20.38 15.88
C LEU A 63 4.57 20.99 14.74
N THR A 64 5.47 21.91 15.07
CA THR A 64 6.52 22.34 14.15
C THR A 64 7.61 21.27 14.04
N TYR A 65 8.51 21.41 13.06
CA TYR A 65 9.67 20.49 12.91
C TYR A 65 10.53 20.48 14.17
N ARG A 66 10.79 21.63 14.79
CA ARG A 66 11.51 21.75 16.06
C ARG A 66 10.78 20.99 17.18
N GLN A 67 9.48 21.22 17.34
CA GLN A 67 8.69 20.57 18.38
C GLN A 67 8.60 19.06 18.18
N LEU A 68 8.48 18.62 16.92
CA LEU A 68 8.52 17.19 16.57
C LEU A 68 9.85 16.57 17.00
N TRP A 69 10.98 17.19 16.63
CA TRP A 69 12.31 16.71 17.01
C TRP A 69 12.52 16.67 18.50
N ASP A 70 12.23 17.80 19.19
CA ASP A 70 12.43 17.91 20.64
C ASP A 70 11.60 16.88 21.43
N ARG A 71 10.33 16.68 21.04
CA ARG A 71 9.47 15.70 21.71
C ARG A 71 9.85 14.27 21.35
N ALA A 72 10.19 13.96 20.11
CA ALA A 72 10.62 12.64 19.71
C ALA A 72 11.96 12.25 20.38
N SER A 73 12.92 13.19 20.51
CA SER A 73 14.18 12.94 21.21
C SER A 73 13.98 12.65 22.71
N ARG A 74 12.96 13.25 23.34
CA ARG A 74 12.58 12.93 24.74
C ARG A 74 11.94 11.55 24.83
N VAL A 75 11.11 11.14 23.85
CA VAL A 75 10.58 9.76 23.78
C VAL A 75 11.76 8.78 23.65
N ALA A 76 12.75 9.07 22.82
CA ALA A 76 13.96 8.25 22.69
C ALA A 76 14.72 8.17 24.00
N GLY A 77 14.89 9.28 24.73
CA GLY A 77 15.50 9.31 26.06
C GLY A 77 14.76 8.46 27.08
N GLY A 78 13.44 8.51 27.10
CA GLY A 78 12.60 7.66 27.96
C GLY A 78 12.71 6.17 27.61
N LEU A 79 12.75 5.81 26.32
CA LEU A 79 13.01 4.44 25.87
C LEU A 79 14.40 3.95 26.33
N ARG A 80 15.42 4.77 26.17
CA ARG A 80 16.79 4.44 26.64
C ARG A 80 16.84 4.26 28.16
N ALA A 81 16.17 5.13 28.91
CA ALA A 81 16.09 5.03 30.38
C ALA A 81 15.36 3.75 30.83
N SER A 82 14.41 3.25 30.07
CA SER A 82 13.74 1.95 30.30
C SER A 82 14.56 0.73 29.85
N GLY A 83 15.77 0.92 29.32
CA GLY A 83 16.69 -0.14 28.94
C GLY A 83 16.68 -0.55 27.46
N VAL A 84 15.96 0.14 26.61
CA VAL A 84 15.97 -0.08 25.14
C VAL A 84 17.36 0.22 24.60
N ARG A 85 17.89 -0.67 23.77
CA ARG A 85 19.20 -0.57 23.11
C ARG A 85 19.03 -0.44 21.61
N PRO A 86 20.05 0.07 20.87
CA PRO A 86 20.05 0.03 19.42
C PRO A 86 19.77 -1.39 18.89
N GLY A 87 18.89 -1.48 17.90
CA GLY A 87 18.42 -2.75 17.31
C GLY A 87 17.31 -3.46 18.09
N ASP A 88 16.93 -3.03 19.30
CA ASP A 88 15.74 -3.56 19.98
C ASP A 88 14.46 -3.16 19.25
N ARG A 89 13.42 -3.98 19.34
CA ARG A 89 12.12 -3.73 18.70
C ARG A 89 11.17 -3.08 19.71
N VAL A 90 10.54 -1.99 19.26
CA VAL A 90 9.55 -1.24 20.04
C VAL A 90 8.24 -1.25 19.26
N ALA A 91 7.20 -1.86 19.82
CA ALA A 91 5.89 -1.86 19.21
C ALA A 91 5.22 -0.48 19.31
N VAL A 92 4.71 0.02 18.19
CA VAL A 92 3.99 1.28 18.08
C VAL A 92 2.52 0.97 17.82
N ARG A 93 1.68 1.08 18.87
CA ARG A 93 0.25 0.72 18.87
C ARG A 93 -0.65 1.89 19.26
N TYR A 94 -0.29 3.10 18.86
CA TYR A 94 -1.18 4.25 18.98
C TYR A 94 -2.15 4.35 17.78
N PRO A 95 -3.34 4.94 17.96
CA PRO A 95 -4.15 5.42 16.84
C PRO A 95 -3.35 6.38 15.96
N ALA A 96 -3.79 6.57 14.71
CA ALA A 96 -3.20 7.56 13.84
C ALA A 96 -3.32 8.96 14.48
N GLY A 97 -2.19 9.64 14.65
CA GLY A 97 -2.12 10.94 15.33
C GLY A 97 -0.69 11.28 15.75
N VAL A 98 -0.54 12.38 16.48
CA VAL A 98 0.77 12.88 16.94
C VAL A 98 1.49 11.85 17.83
N ASN A 99 0.79 11.12 18.68
CA ASN A 99 1.44 10.12 19.55
C ASN A 99 2.06 8.97 18.73
N TRP A 100 1.38 8.51 17.66
CA TRP A 100 1.95 7.51 16.77
C TRP A 100 3.24 8.03 16.11
N VAL A 101 3.21 9.27 15.62
CA VAL A 101 4.36 9.91 14.97
C VAL A 101 5.53 10.07 15.95
N LEU A 102 5.26 10.53 17.18
CA LEU A 102 6.27 10.68 18.22
C LEU A 102 6.86 9.32 18.67
N ALA A 103 6.03 8.28 18.78
CA ALA A 103 6.47 6.95 19.10
C ALA A 103 7.37 6.37 17.99
N PHE A 104 6.99 6.57 16.72
CA PHE A 104 7.80 6.14 15.57
C PHE A 104 9.16 6.84 15.54
N TRP A 105 9.17 8.19 15.52
CA TRP A 105 10.42 8.94 15.47
C TRP A 105 11.28 8.76 16.73
N GLY A 106 10.65 8.72 17.91
CA GLY A 106 11.38 8.46 19.17
C GLY A 106 12.02 7.07 19.20
N THR A 107 11.37 6.07 18.61
CA THR A 107 11.96 4.72 18.47
C THR A 107 13.17 4.76 17.54
N VAL A 108 13.03 5.40 16.35
CA VAL A 108 14.14 5.56 15.40
C VAL A 108 15.28 6.37 16.01
N MET A 109 15.01 7.45 16.76
CA MET A 109 16.01 8.24 17.47
C MET A 109 16.70 7.47 18.60
N ALA A 110 16.06 6.46 19.18
CA ALA A 110 16.69 5.58 20.16
C ALA A 110 17.65 4.55 19.52
N GLY A 111 17.72 4.50 18.18
CA GLY A 111 18.42 3.48 17.41
C GLY A 111 17.66 2.14 17.39
N ALA A 112 16.40 2.12 17.80
CA ALA A 112 15.56 0.94 17.88
C ALA A 112 14.69 0.77 16.62
N VAL A 113 14.13 -0.42 16.45
CA VAL A 113 13.30 -0.78 15.30
C VAL A 113 11.82 -0.60 15.65
N ALA A 114 11.11 0.27 14.94
CA ALA A 114 9.69 0.52 15.16
C ALA A 114 8.85 -0.63 14.57
N VAL A 115 8.10 -1.34 15.41
CA VAL A 115 7.15 -2.37 14.96
C VAL A 115 5.77 -1.75 14.85
N ALA A 116 5.34 -1.49 13.63
CA ALA A 116 4.05 -0.87 13.35
C ALA A 116 2.92 -1.91 13.52
N VAL A 117 2.10 -1.77 14.57
CA VAL A 117 1.03 -2.72 14.90
C VAL A 117 -0.33 -2.11 14.62
N ASN A 118 -1.18 -2.85 13.91
CA ASN A 118 -2.54 -2.44 13.62
C ASN A 118 -3.41 -2.43 14.89
N THR A 119 -3.90 -1.25 15.27
CA THR A 119 -4.73 -1.06 16.48
C THR A 119 -6.10 -1.74 16.41
N ARG A 120 -6.50 -2.24 15.23
CA ARG A 120 -7.75 -2.98 15.00
C ARG A 120 -7.54 -4.50 14.92
N SER A 121 -6.29 -4.99 15.03
CA SER A 121 -6.02 -6.43 15.05
C SER A 121 -6.60 -7.08 16.31
N ALA A 122 -7.05 -8.32 16.17
CA ALA A 122 -7.48 -9.12 17.31
C ALA A 122 -6.31 -9.41 18.26
N GLN A 123 -6.60 -9.56 19.54
CA GLN A 123 -5.58 -9.77 20.57
C GLN A 123 -4.60 -10.92 20.24
N PRO A 124 -5.02 -12.09 19.75
CA PRO A 124 -4.08 -13.16 19.38
C PRO A 124 -3.10 -12.78 18.27
N GLU A 125 -3.53 -11.94 17.31
CA GLU A 125 -2.66 -11.43 16.23
C GLU A 125 -1.64 -10.43 16.80
N VAL A 126 -2.07 -9.56 17.70
CA VAL A 126 -1.16 -8.63 18.41
C VAL A 126 -0.11 -9.41 19.18
N GLU A 127 -0.51 -10.37 20.01
CA GLU A 127 0.39 -11.22 20.80
C GLU A 127 1.40 -11.96 19.92
N PHE A 128 0.94 -12.47 18.77
CA PHE A 128 1.82 -13.10 17.81
C PHE A 128 2.86 -12.09 17.29
N ILE A 129 2.45 -10.88 16.83
CA ILE A 129 3.37 -9.87 16.30
C ILE A 129 4.41 -9.47 17.34
N LEU A 130 3.99 -9.21 18.58
CA LEU A 130 4.88 -8.83 19.67
C LEU A 130 5.92 -9.92 19.96
N SER A 131 5.48 -11.18 19.98
CA SER A 131 6.34 -12.34 20.21
C SER A 131 7.29 -12.59 19.03
N ASP A 132 6.79 -12.56 17.81
CA ASP A 132 7.55 -12.81 16.57
C ASP A 132 8.63 -11.75 16.33
N ALA A 133 8.29 -10.47 16.56
CA ALA A 133 9.25 -9.38 16.52
C ALA A 133 10.25 -9.45 17.69
N GLY A 134 9.90 -10.09 18.80
CA GLY A 134 10.66 -10.07 20.04
C GLY A 134 10.75 -8.65 20.60
N THR A 135 9.59 -8.00 20.79
CA THR A 135 9.50 -6.61 21.25
C THR A 135 10.02 -6.45 22.67
N ALA A 136 10.90 -5.47 22.87
CA ALA A 136 11.41 -5.09 24.19
C ALA A 136 10.44 -4.18 24.95
N VAL A 137 9.72 -3.32 24.22
CA VAL A 137 8.71 -2.38 24.76
C VAL A 137 7.50 -2.35 23.84
N ASP A 138 6.32 -2.32 24.45
CA ASP A 138 5.03 -2.15 23.77
C ASP A 138 4.43 -0.79 24.12
N LEU A 139 4.45 0.14 23.16
CA LEU A 139 3.86 1.46 23.30
C LEU A 139 2.39 1.40 22.89
N ALA A 140 1.51 1.15 23.85
CA ALA A 140 0.07 1.02 23.63
C ALA A 140 -0.69 2.32 23.95
N ALA A 141 -1.87 2.49 23.38
CA ALA A 141 -2.65 3.71 23.44
C ALA A 141 -3.11 4.12 24.85
N ASP A 142 -3.18 3.18 25.79
CA ASP A 142 -3.56 3.38 27.19
C ASP A 142 -2.39 3.82 28.08
N ALA A 143 -1.15 3.82 27.53
CA ALA A 143 0.04 4.26 28.23
C ALA A 143 0.54 5.60 27.68
N PRO A 144 1.07 6.51 28.56
CA PRO A 144 1.71 7.73 28.10
C PRO A 144 2.98 7.38 27.30
N LEU A 145 3.35 8.26 26.37
CA LEU A 145 4.66 8.15 25.71
C LEU A 145 5.78 8.22 26.77
N PRO A 146 6.84 7.42 26.62
CA PRO A 146 8.05 7.57 27.42
C PRO A 146 8.58 9.00 27.33
N ASP A 147 9.11 9.51 28.43
CA ASP A 147 9.70 10.85 28.51
C ASP A 147 11.02 10.79 29.29
N GLY A 148 12.07 11.39 28.77
CA GLY A 148 13.41 11.39 29.40
C GLY A 148 14.28 12.52 28.87
N GLU A 149 15.56 12.53 29.26
CA GLU A 149 16.54 13.45 28.71
C GLU A 149 16.65 13.22 27.19
N PRO A 150 16.65 14.28 26.36
CA PRO A 150 16.72 14.13 24.91
C PRO A 150 17.87 13.22 24.45
N HIS A 151 17.58 12.27 23.58
CA HIS A 151 18.56 11.35 23.02
C HIS A 151 18.36 11.18 21.51
N VAL A 152 19.47 11.11 20.77
CA VAL A 152 19.50 10.74 19.37
C VAL A 152 20.68 9.78 19.15
N HIS A 153 20.43 8.65 18.54
CA HIS A 153 21.43 7.67 18.15
C HIS A 153 22.01 8.03 16.78
N ASP A 154 23.14 8.72 16.76
CA ASP A 154 23.76 9.24 15.54
C ASP A 154 24.58 8.19 14.75
N ASP A 155 24.78 6.98 15.27
CA ASP A 155 25.58 5.93 14.65
C ASP A 155 24.76 5.00 13.71
N ALA A 156 23.50 5.34 13.42
CA ALA A 156 22.65 4.55 12.52
C ALA A 156 23.20 4.60 11.09
N ALA A 157 23.25 3.43 10.43
CA ALA A 157 23.66 3.30 9.04
C ALA A 157 22.46 3.16 8.08
N ALA A 158 22.66 3.49 6.82
CA ALA A 158 21.62 3.37 5.76
C ALA A 158 21.00 1.97 5.68
N GLY A 159 21.81 0.91 5.88
CA GLY A 159 21.38 -0.48 5.84
C GLY A 159 20.72 -1.00 7.12
N ASP A 160 20.72 -0.24 8.21
CA ASP A 160 20.08 -0.66 9.46
C ASP A 160 18.57 -0.68 9.31
N VAL A 161 17.93 -1.69 9.94
CA VAL A 161 16.48 -1.82 9.96
C VAL A 161 15.91 -0.74 10.89
N ALA A 162 15.09 0.15 10.33
CA ALA A 162 14.42 1.21 11.08
C ALA A 162 13.00 0.83 11.52
N ALA A 163 12.31 -0.03 10.76
CA ALA A 163 10.99 -0.51 11.13
C ALA A 163 10.67 -1.93 10.61
N LEU A 164 9.67 -2.56 11.25
CA LEU A 164 9.01 -3.78 10.81
C LEU A 164 7.53 -3.46 10.54
N PHE A 165 7.08 -3.73 9.31
CA PHE A 165 5.67 -3.70 8.95
C PHE A 165 5.15 -5.12 8.77
N TYR A 166 4.07 -5.47 9.46
CA TYR A 166 3.49 -6.80 9.35
C TYR A 166 2.43 -6.86 8.25
N THR A 167 2.62 -7.81 7.33
CA THR A 167 1.64 -8.09 6.27
C THR A 167 0.70 -9.20 6.72
N SER A 168 -0.60 -9.04 6.46
CA SER A 168 -1.54 -10.15 6.60
C SER A 168 -1.23 -11.19 5.52
N GLY A 169 -0.47 -12.21 5.90
CA GLY A 169 -0.19 -13.36 5.05
C GLY A 169 -1.50 -13.99 4.56
N THR A 170 -1.50 -14.42 3.31
CA THR A 170 -2.68 -15.03 2.69
C THR A 170 -2.86 -16.50 3.07
N THR A 171 -1.88 -17.06 3.77
CA THR A 171 -1.78 -18.49 4.12
C THR A 171 -1.55 -18.73 5.60
N GLY A 172 -1.70 -17.73 6.47
CA GLY A 172 -1.45 -17.92 7.90
C GLY A 172 -1.17 -16.63 8.66
N MET A 173 -0.35 -16.73 9.69
CA MET A 173 0.03 -15.62 10.55
C MET A 173 0.80 -14.52 9.80
N PRO A 174 0.71 -13.25 10.24
CA PRO A 174 1.39 -12.14 9.60
C PRO A 174 2.92 -12.32 9.54
N LYS A 175 3.54 -11.74 8.51
CA LYS A 175 5.00 -11.75 8.37
C LYS A 175 5.54 -10.34 8.54
N GLY A 176 6.60 -10.18 9.35
CA GLY A 176 7.31 -8.92 9.51
C GLY A 176 8.20 -8.64 8.32
N VAL A 177 8.05 -7.47 7.71
CA VAL A 177 8.89 -6.99 6.61
C VAL A 177 9.86 -5.95 7.17
N PRO A 178 11.17 -6.23 7.22
CA PRO A 178 12.16 -5.25 7.64
C PRO A 178 12.31 -4.16 6.57
N THR A 179 12.25 -2.92 7.01
CA THR A 179 12.45 -1.73 6.17
C THR A 179 13.65 -0.96 6.72
N THR A 180 14.70 -0.82 5.90
CA THR A 180 15.92 -0.10 6.25
C THR A 180 15.75 1.41 6.13
N HIS A 181 16.67 2.18 6.71
CA HIS A 181 16.73 3.64 6.52
C HIS A 181 16.82 3.98 5.04
N GLU A 182 17.70 3.32 4.28
CA GLU A 182 17.84 3.52 2.82
C GLU A 182 16.53 3.25 2.08
N ALA A 183 15.83 2.18 2.41
CA ALA A 183 14.56 1.84 1.76
C ALA A 183 13.49 2.91 1.97
N PHE A 184 13.41 3.49 3.17
CA PHE A 184 12.49 4.58 3.47
C PHE A 184 12.81 5.85 2.68
N VAL A 185 14.08 6.29 2.71
CA VAL A 185 14.52 7.50 2.02
C VAL A 185 14.38 7.33 0.50
N THR A 186 14.74 6.15 -0.03
CA THR A 186 14.53 5.80 -1.44
C THR A 186 13.06 5.87 -1.83
N ASN A 187 12.15 5.37 -0.98
CA ASN A 187 10.72 5.45 -1.27
C ASN A 187 10.21 6.91 -1.27
N ALA A 188 10.67 7.75 -0.34
CA ALA A 188 10.30 9.17 -0.33
C ALA A 188 10.74 9.88 -1.62
N GLU A 189 11.92 9.52 -2.14
CA GLU A 189 12.43 9.98 -3.43
C GLU A 189 11.62 9.44 -4.62
N ASN A 190 11.22 8.15 -4.56
CA ASN A 190 10.32 7.56 -5.56
C ASN A 190 8.99 8.31 -5.63
N MET A 191 8.41 8.65 -4.48
CA MET A 191 7.21 9.48 -4.41
C MET A 191 7.44 10.86 -5.05
N ALA A 192 8.52 11.54 -4.67
CA ALA A 192 8.84 12.86 -5.21
C ALA A 192 8.98 12.84 -6.74
N ARG A 193 9.74 11.89 -7.30
CA ARG A 193 9.97 11.79 -8.75
C ARG A 193 8.76 11.23 -9.50
N GLY A 194 8.12 10.21 -8.95
CA GLY A 194 6.97 9.56 -9.58
C GLY A 194 5.76 10.50 -9.71
N LEU A 195 5.61 11.43 -8.77
CA LEU A 195 4.51 12.40 -8.76
C LEU A 195 4.92 13.79 -9.26
N GLY A 196 6.20 13.98 -9.60
CA GLY A 196 6.70 15.30 -10.02
C GLY A 196 6.59 16.35 -8.92
N LEU A 197 6.75 15.96 -7.65
CA LEU A 197 6.76 16.91 -6.52
C LEU A 197 8.02 17.78 -6.57
N PRO A 198 7.90 19.12 -6.57
CA PRO A 198 9.05 20.00 -6.52
C PRO A 198 9.89 19.77 -5.25
N ARG A 199 11.21 19.78 -5.40
CA ARG A 199 12.12 19.56 -4.26
C ARG A 199 12.07 20.66 -3.21
N ASP A 200 11.72 21.85 -3.61
CA ASP A 200 11.60 23.05 -2.80
C ASP A 200 10.15 23.37 -2.40
N ILE A 201 9.23 22.44 -2.59
CA ILE A 201 7.80 22.62 -2.32
C ILE A 201 7.52 23.05 -0.88
N GLY A 202 8.26 22.50 0.10
CA GLY A 202 8.18 22.90 1.51
C GLY A 202 6.75 22.93 2.06
N GLU A 203 6.39 24.06 2.67
CA GLU A 203 5.08 24.28 3.34
C GLU A 203 3.87 24.19 2.41
N ASP A 204 4.04 24.30 1.09
CA ASP A 204 2.99 24.14 0.11
C ASP A 204 2.57 22.68 -0.06
N LEU A 205 3.39 21.72 0.42
CA LEU A 205 3.02 20.33 0.52
C LEU A 205 2.27 20.06 1.82
N ARG A 206 0.96 19.91 1.75
CA ARG A 206 0.12 19.49 2.87
C ARG A 206 -0.63 18.22 2.51
N THR A 207 -0.17 17.10 3.06
CA THR A 207 -0.77 15.80 2.74
C THR A 207 -1.83 15.41 3.76
N LEU A 208 -3.05 15.07 3.29
CA LEU A 208 -4.10 14.51 4.15
C LEU A 208 -3.92 13.01 4.30
N ILE A 209 -3.59 12.56 5.50
CA ILE A 209 -3.45 11.15 5.85
C ILE A 209 -4.74 10.64 6.48
N SER A 210 -5.59 10.03 5.67
CA SER A 210 -6.83 9.37 6.07
C SER A 210 -6.72 7.83 6.06
N VAL A 211 -5.53 7.33 5.75
CA VAL A 211 -5.18 5.90 5.76
C VAL A 211 -4.31 5.58 6.98
N PRO A 212 -4.32 4.33 7.48
CA PRO A 212 -3.59 4.02 8.71
C PRO A 212 -2.08 4.22 8.61
N LEU A 213 -1.47 4.77 9.66
CA LEU A 213 -0.01 4.96 9.75
C LEU A 213 0.77 3.66 9.96
N PHE A 214 0.13 2.58 10.42
CA PHE A 214 0.73 1.24 10.50
C PHE A 214 0.82 0.54 9.13
N HIS A 215 0.38 1.18 8.05
CA HIS A 215 0.58 0.75 6.67
C HIS A 215 1.57 1.66 5.95
N VAL A 216 2.32 1.06 5.02
CA VAL A 216 3.32 1.76 4.20
C VAL A 216 2.74 2.92 3.39
N THR A 217 1.46 2.91 3.04
CA THR A 217 0.81 4.05 2.36
C THR A 217 0.74 5.28 3.27
N GLY A 218 0.29 5.13 4.51
CA GLY A 218 0.18 6.25 5.45
C GLY A 218 1.54 6.71 5.96
N CYS A 219 2.39 5.78 6.37
CA CYS A 219 3.72 6.08 6.90
C CYS A 219 4.69 6.46 5.77
N ASN A 220 5.00 5.51 4.87
CA ASN A 220 6.11 5.68 3.93
C ASN A 220 5.78 6.62 2.78
N SER A 221 4.55 6.52 2.20
CA SER A 221 4.19 7.33 1.03
C SER A 221 3.67 8.72 1.38
N GLN A 222 3.13 8.95 2.59
CA GLN A 222 2.59 10.25 2.95
C GLN A 222 3.38 10.93 4.07
N LEU A 223 3.47 10.36 5.28
CA LEU A 223 4.15 10.98 6.42
C LEU A 223 5.63 11.26 6.11
N LEU A 224 6.37 10.24 5.65
CA LEU A 224 7.81 10.38 5.39
C LEU A 224 8.11 11.19 4.11
N THR A 225 7.24 11.14 3.10
CA THR A 225 7.36 12.02 1.92
C THR A 225 7.16 13.48 2.29
N ALA A 226 6.18 13.80 3.16
CA ALA A 226 6.01 15.16 3.69
C ALA A 226 7.26 15.59 4.47
N ALA A 227 7.75 14.73 5.38
CA ALA A 227 8.98 15.01 6.12
C ALA A 227 10.19 15.21 5.19
N TYR A 228 10.34 14.42 4.14
CA TYR A 228 11.43 14.52 3.17
C TYR A 228 11.44 15.85 2.42
N LEU A 229 10.28 16.34 2.02
CA LEU A 229 10.13 17.58 1.23
C LEU A 229 9.88 18.84 2.09
N GLY A 230 9.85 18.69 3.41
CA GLY A 230 9.60 19.80 4.35
C GLY A 230 8.16 20.27 4.37
N GLY A 231 7.23 19.39 4.03
CA GLY A 231 5.79 19.62 4.04
C GLY A 231 5.14 19.29 5.38
N THR A 232 3.82 19.35 5.41
CA THR A 232 2.99 19.07 6.60
C THR A 232 2.19 17.79 6.41
N ALA A 233 2.28 16.88 7.35
CA ALA A 233 1.39 15.73 7.45
C ALA A 233 0.15 16.10 8.28
N VAL A 234 -1.01 16.21 7.64
CA VAL A 234 -2.32 16.44 8.28
C VAL A 234 -3.00 15.10 8.48
N ILE A 235 -3.10 14.66 9.73
CA ILE A 235 -3.58 13.33 10.10
C ILE A 235 -5.04 13.41 10.52
N MET A 236 -5.88 12.60 9.88
CA MET A 236 -7.25 12.33 10.26
C MET A 236 -7.28 11.02 11.06
N PRO A 237 -7.52 11.04 12.38
CA PRO A 237 -7.43 9.85 13.23
C PRO A 237 -8.40 8.74 12.85
N SER A 238 -9.59 9.10 12.39
CA SER A 238 -10.59 8.19 11.84
C SER A 238 -11.24 8.81 10.61
N LEU A 239 -11.51 8.00 9.60
CA LEU A 239 -12.12 8.48 8.37
C LEU A 239 -13.56 8.97 8.64
N ASP A 240 -13.77 10.28 8.48
CA ASP A 240 -15.07 10.93 8.40
C ASP A 240 -15.13 11.75 7.10
N LEU A 241 -16.10 11.48 6.24
CA LEU A 241 -16.19 12.13 4.94
C LEU A 241 -16.59 13.59 5.01
N ALA A 242 -17.37 14.01 6.01
CA ALA A 242 -17.74 15.41 6.18
C ALA A 242 -16.55 16.24 6.69
N GLU A 243 -15.81 15.69 7.65
CA GLU A 243 -14.57 16.28 8.12
C GLU A 243 -13.51 16.31 7.01
N LEU A 244 -13.39 15.24 6.19
CA LEU A 244 -12.49 15.20 5.05
C LEU A 244 -12.77 16.37 4.09
N ILE A 245 -14.04 16.57 3.70
CA ILE A 245 -14.45 17.66 2.80
C ILE A 245 -14.04 19.03 3.38
N SER A 246 -14.38 19.29 4.64
CA SER A 246 -14.06 20.57 5.29
C SER A 246 -12.55 20.77 5.46
N THR A 247 -11.78 19.68 5.64
CA THR A 247 -10.32 19.71 5.78
C THR A 247 -9.63 20.10 4.49
N LEU A 248 -10.18 19.75 3.30
CA LEU A 248 -9.55 20.08 2.01
C LEU A 248 -9.22 21.56 1.91
N SER A 249 -10.20 22.44 2.19
CA SER A 249 -9.99 23.89 2.18
C SER A 249 -9.42 24.41 3.50
N GLY A 250 -9.93 23.93 4.64
CA GLY A 250 -9.56 24.41 5.98
C GLY A 250 -8.07 24.24 6.28
N GLU A 251 -7.47 23.14 5.86
CA GLU A 251 -6.03 22.85 5.99
C GLU A 251 -5.26 23.07 4.68
N ARG A 252 -5.90 23.59 3.62
CA ARG A 252 -5.28 23.82 2.31
C ARG A 252 -4.55 22.59 1.80
N ILE A 253 -5.22 21.43 1.83
CA ILE A 253 -4.64 20.15 1.41
C ILE A 253 -4.22 20.24 -0.06
N SER A 254 -2.95 19.92 -0.34
CA SER A 254 -2.40 19.86 -1.69
C SER A 254 -2.22 18.43 -2.21
N PHE A 255 -2.09 17.45 -1.32
CA PHE A 255 -1.81 16.06 -1.66
C PHE A 255 -2.66 15.11 -0.84
N MET A 256 -3.27 14.14 -1.49
CA MET A 256 -3.99 13.05 -0.82
C MET A 256 -3.85 11.74 -1.56
N VAL A 257 -3.73 10.65 -0.80
CA VAL A 257 -3.75 9.27 -1.31
C VAL A 257 -4.72 8.45 -0.47
N THR A 258 -5.67 7.80 -1.13
CA THR A 258 -6.58 6.87 -0.46
C THR A 258 -7.04 5.75 -1.40
N VAL A 259 -7.82 4.81 -0.89
CA VAL A 259 -8.35 3.72 -1.71
C VAL A 259 -9.53 4.19 -2.58
N PRO A 260 -9.76 3.57 -3.75
CA PRO A 260 -10.84 3.96 -4.67
C PRO A 260 -12.23 4.06 -4.02
N ALA A 261 -12.54 3.18 -3.07
CA ALA A 261 -13.82 3.18 -2.37
C ALA A 261 -14.10 4.48 -1.60
N VAL A 262 -13.08 5.09 -0.99
CA VAL A 262 -13.22 6.37 -0.29
C VAL A 262 -13.58 7.48 -1.28
N TYR A 263 -12.92 7.51 -2.44
CA TYR A 263 -13.26 8.48 -3.49
C TYR A 263 -14.67 8.28 -4.04
N ALA A 264 -15.09 7.03 -4.26
CA ALA A 264 -16.44 6.72 -4.73
C ALA A 264 -17.51 7.21 -3.73
N LEU A 265 -17.26 7.08 -2.44
CA LEU A 265 -18.14 7.59 -1.39
C LEU A 265 -18.10 9.12 -1.31
N LEU A 266 -16.91 9.72 -1.40
CA LEU A 266 -16.72 11.17 -1.37
C LEU A 266 -17.49 11.86 -2.49
N LEU A 267 -17.36 11.39 -3.73
CA LEU A 267 -18.00 12.00 -4.90
C LEU A 267 -19.53 11.84 -4.94
N ARG A 268 -20.10 10.93 -4.14
CA ARG A 268 -21.56 10.77 -4.00
C ARG A 268 -22.18 11.71 -2.98
N ARG A 269 -21.38 12.42 -2.20
CA ARG A 269 -21.89 13.33 -1.17
C ARG A 269 -22.36 14.65 -1.79
N GLU A 270 -23.51 15.11 -1.35
CA GLU A 270 -24.09 16.39 -1.83
C GLU A 270 -23.22 17.58 -1.41
N ASP A 271 -22.65 17.55 -0.20
CA ASP A 271 -21.80 18.60 0.35
C ASP A 271 -20.43 18.72 -0.34
N PHE A 272 -19.98 17.66 -1.04
CA PHE A 272 -18.75 17.71 -1.85
C PHE A 272 -18.90 18.64 -3.06
N GLY A 273 -20.08 18.75 -3.65
CA GLY A 273 -20.30 19.58 -4.86
C GLY A 273 -20.04 21.08 -4.65
N GLY A 274 -20.04 21.55 -3.39
CA GLY A 274 -19.71 22.92 -3.03
C GLY A 274 -18.34 23.09 -2.33
N ALA A 275 -17.54 22.03 -2.24
CA ALA A 275 -16.26 22.06 -1.57
C ALA A 275 -15.22 22.84 -2.38
N ASP A 276 -14.42 23.65 -1.68
CA ASP A 276 -13.24 24.29 -2.29
C ASP A 276 -12.08 23.28 -2.32
N VAL A 277 -11.79 22.78 -3.51
CA VAL A 277 -10.69 21.85 -3.80
C VAL A 277 -9.51 22.56 -4.51
N SER A 278 -9.52 23.89 -4.58
CA SER A 278 -8.56 24.68 -5.37
C SER A 278 -7.11 24.54 -4.89
N SER A 279 -6.88 24.09 -3.66
CA SER A 279 -5.53 23.80 -3.15
C SER A 279 -4.98 22.44 -3.57
N VAL A 280 -5.87 21.48 -3.93
CA VAL A 280 -5.47 20.09 -4.25
C VAL A 280 -4.73 20.04 -5.58
N ARG A 281 -3.52 19.48 -5.57
CA ARG A 281 -2.63 19.36 -6.73
C ARG A 281 -2.32 17.91 -7.09
N TRP A 282 -2.40 16.98 -6.13
CA TRP A 282 -2.10 15.58 -6.33
C TRP A 282 -3.16 14.71 -5.66
N VAL A 283 -3.81 13.89 -6.47
CA VAL A 283 -4.84 12.93 -6.04
C VAL A 283 -4.38 11.52 -6.42
N GLY A 284 -3.94 10.77 -5.43
CA GLY A 284 -3.46 9.41 -5.62
C GLY A 284 -4.48 8.36 -5.20
N TYR A 285 -4.50 7.26 -5.92
CA TYR A 285 -5.23 6.07 -5.51
C TYR A 285 -4.33 4.83 -5.64
N GLY A 286 -4.65 3.79 -4.86
CA GLY A 286 -3.91 2.53 -4.88
C GLY A 286 -4.49 1.52 -3.91
N GLY A 287 -3.82 0.37 -3.77
CA GLY A 287 -4.20 -0.71 -2.84
C GLY A 287 -5.44 -1.53 -3.25
N ALA A 288 -6.16 -1.11 -4.29
CA ALA A 288 -7.30 -1.84 -4.88
C ALA A 288 -7.49 -1.45 -6.35
N PRO A 289 -8.14 -2.31 -7.16
CA PRO A 289 -8.57 -1.95 -8.52
C PRO A 289 -9.51 -0.73 -8.51
N ILE A 290 -9.48 0.04 -9.59
CA ILE A 290 -10.34 1.21 -9.79
C ILE A 290 -11.10 1.11 -11.11
N GLU A 291 -12.34 1.56 -11.11
CA GLU A 291 -13.15 1.67 -12.33
C GLU A 291 -12.71 2.89 -13.16
N PRO A 292 -12.51 2.76 -14.49
CA PRO A 292 -12.13 3.88 -15.35
C PRO A 292 -13.06 5.08 -15.24
N ALA A 293 -14.37 4.85 -15.07
CA ALA A 293 -15.37 5.90 -14.87
C ALA A 293 -15.12 6.71 -13.59
N LEU A 294 -14.59 6.08 -12.54
CA LEU A 294 -14.23 6.77 -11.29
C LEU A 294 -12.99 7.64 -11.49
N VAL A 295 -11.98 7.18 -12.23
CA VAL A 295 -10.80 8.00 -12.57
C VAL A 295 -11.23 9.25 -13.36
N ALA A 296 -12.09 9.11 -14.38
CA ALA A 296 -12.62 10.24 -15.12
C ALA A 296 -13.43 11.20 -14.23
N SER A 297 -14.13 10.67 -13.20
CA SER A 297 -14.87 11.48 -12.24
C SER A 297 -13.93 12.24 -11.30
N LEU A 298 -12.82 11.63 -10.87
CA LEU A 298 -11.78 12.30 -10.08
C LEU A 298 -11.15 13.47 -10.83
N LYS A 299 -10.82 13.28 -12.12
CA LYS A 299 -10.29 14.36 -12.98
C LYS A 299 -11.25 15.55 -13.09
N ARG A 300 -12.57 15.30 -13.14
CA ARG A 300 -13.58 16.38 -13.15
C ARG A 300 -13.74 17.05 -11.78
N ALA A 301 -13.65 16.26 -10.71
CA ALA A 301 -13.84 16.74 -9.34
C ALA A 301 -12.65 17.56 -8.82
N PHE A 302 -11.43 17.25 -9.30
CA PHE A 302 -10.19 17.93 -8.94
C PHE A 302 -9.50 18.44 -10.21
N PRO A 303 -10.02 19.50 -10.83
CA PRO A 303 -9.60 19.93 -12.19
C PRO A 303 -8.15 20.41 -12.25
N ASP A 304 -7.60 20.92 -11.14
CA ASP A 304 -6.23 21.44 -11.05
C ASP A 304 -5.23 20.38 -10.53
N ALA A 305 -5.71 19.16 -10.25
CA ALA A 305 -4.89 18.10 -9.70
C ALA A 305 -4.39 17.11 -10.75
N GLN A 306 -3.18 16.62 -10.55
CA GLN A 306 -2.69 15.40 -11.19
C GLN A 306 -3.34 14.20 -10.50
N VAL A 307 -3.99 13.33 -11.27
CA VAL A 307 -4.59 12.08 -10.78
C VAL A 307 -3.66 10.94 -11.17
N PHE A 308 -3.24 10.13 -10.20
CA PHE A 308 -2.27 9.06 -10.45
C PHE A 308 -2.64 7.78 -9.70
N ASN A 309 -2.19 6.64 -10.23
CA ASN A 309 -2.16 5.37 -9.52
C ASN A 309 -0.78 5.13 -8.93
N GLY A 310 -0.70 4.77 -7.66
CA GLY A 310 0.51 4.24 -7.04
C GLY A 310 0.33 2.76 -6.71
N TYR A 311 1.21 1.89 -7.22
CA TYR A 311 1.23 0.48 -6.88
C TYR A 311 2.54 0.08 -6.23
N GLY A 312 2.41 -0.74 -5.23
CA GLY A 312 3.50 -1.29 -4.46
C GLY A 312 3.00 -2.17 -3.33
N MET A 313 3.90 -2.59 -2.49
CA MET A 313 3.62 -3.51 -1.40
C MET A 313 4.52 -3.21 -0.20
N THR A 314 4.26 -3.86 0.92
CA THR A 314 5.06 -3.66 2.13
C THR A 314 6.52 -4.02 1.87
N GLU A 315 6.75 -5.07 1.11
CA GLU A 315 8.06 -5.59 0.73
C GLU A 315 8.87 -4.65 -0.19
N THR A 316 8.23 -3.62 -0.77
CA THR A 316 8.88 -2.58 -1.57
C THR A 316 8.93 -1.23 -0.86
N ALA A 317 8.80 -1.23 0.45
CA ALA A 317 8.70 -0.03 1.29
C ALA A 317 7.61 0.96 0.84
N SER A 318 6.69 0.58 0.03
CA SER A 318 5.50 1.14 -0.58
C SER A 318 5.55 1.15 -2.11
N LEU A 319 6.11 2.17 -2.75
CA LEU A 319 5.93 2.47 -4.16
C LEU A 319 6.94 1.72 -5.06
N MET A 320 6.44 1.02 -6.08
CA MET A 320 7.29 0.45 -7.15
C MET A 320 6.89 0.91 -8.56
N THR A 321 5.61 1.25 -8.78
CA THR A 321 5.16 1.83 -10.04
C THR A 321 4.23 3.01 -9.84
N VAL A 322 4.18 3.88 -10.84
CA VAL A 322 3.23 4.99 -10.94
C VAL A 322 2.61 5.01 -12.34
N LEU A 323 1.30 5.09 -12.41
CA LEU A 323 0.58 5.50 -13.61
C LEU A 323 0.39 7.02 -13.53
N PRO A 324 1.10 7.82 -14.35
CA PRO A 324 1.05 9.26 -14.27
C PRO A 324 -0.29 9.82 -14.79
N ASP A 325 -0.56 11.07 -14.44
CA ASP A 325 -1.79 11.79 -14.80
C ASP A 325 -2.15 11.74 -16.28
N GLY A 326 -1.15 11.84 -17.17
CA GLY A 326 -1.34 11.80 -18.61
C GLY A 326 -1.94 10.49 -19.12
N ASP A 327 -1.65 9.38 -18.43
CA ASP A 327 -2.12 8.03 -18.78
C ASP A 327 -3.35 7.60 -17.96
N ALA A 328 -3.69 8.33 -16.89
CA ALA A 328 -4.60 7.89 -15.84
C ALA A 328 -6.00 7.52 -16.34
N VAL A 329 -6.54 8.20 -17.36
CA VAL A 329 -7.88 7.93 -17.91
C VAL A 329 -7.84 6.86 -18.99
N GLU A 330 -6.90 6.96 -19.93
CA GLU A 330 -6.80 6.03 -21.05
C GLU A 330 -6.35 4.63 -20.63
N HIS A 331 -5.49 4.56 -19.59
CA HIS A 331 -4.90 3.33 -19.09
C HIS A 331 -5.24 3.06 -17.61
N ALA A 332 -6.46 3.41 -17.21
CA ALA A 332 -6.92 3.27 -15.81
C ALA A 332 -6.82 1.83 -15.25
N ASP A 333 -6.75 0.83 -16.13
CA ASP A 333 -6.56 -0.59 -15.80
C ASP A 333 -5.08 -0.98 -15.61
N SER A 334 -4.15 -0.02 -15.77
CA SER A 334 -2.72 -0.21 -15.53
C SER A 334 -2.28 0.38 -14.19
N VAL A 335 -1.24 -0.20 -13.61
CA VAL A 335 -0.52 0.36 -12.46
C VAL A 335 0.70 1.18 -12.89
N GLY A 336 0.88 1.38 -14.20
CA GLY A 336 1.87 2.28 -14.76
C GLY A 336 3.27 1.70 -14.92
N TYR A 337 4.27 2.53 -14.69
CA TYR A 337 5.68 2.29 -15.00
C TYR A 337 6.53 2.22 -13.74
N ALA A 338 7.62 1.46 -13.81
CA ALA A 338 8.61 1.40 -12.73
C ALA A 338 9.15 2.79 -12.36
N VAL A 339 9.20 3.11 -11.07
CA VAL A 339 9.93 4.29 -10.58
C VAL A 339 11.46 4.13 -10.79
N PRO A 340 12.25 5.21 -10.79
CA PRO A 340 13.66 5.13 -11.23
C PRO A 340 14.56 4.19 -10.42
N SER A 341 14.33 4.03 -9.11
CA SER A 341 15.12 3.12 -8.26
C SER A 341 14.69 1.66 -8.31
N VAL A 342 13.77 1.30 -9.23
CA VAL A 342 13.20 -0.04 -9.32
C VAL A 342 13.44 -0.64 -10.71
N ARG A 343 13.80 -1.91 -10.75
CA ARG A 343 13.75 -2.77 -11.94
C ARG A 343 12.59 -3.74 -11.78
N LEU A 344 11.78 -3.84 -12.81
CA LEU A 344 10.70 -4.81 -12.90
C LEU A 344 11.05 -5.87 -13.93
N GLY A 345 10.57 -7.07 -13.69
CA GLY A 345 10.68 -8.20 -14.63
C GLY A 345 9.40 -9.03 -14.63
N VAL A 346 9.26 -9.83 -15.64
CA VAL A 346 8.22 -10.86 -15.76
C VAL A 346 8.88 -12.22 -15.65
N ALA A 347 8.45 -13.05 -14.71
CA ALA A 347 8.72 -14.48 -14.70
C ALA A 347 7.57 -15.15 -15.48
N PRO A 348 7.80 -15.59 -16.76
CA PRO A 348 6.73 -15.97 -17.66
C PRO A 348 5.89 -17.13 -17.14
N ILE A 349 4.59 -17.09 -17.40
CA ILE A 349 3.64 -18.18 -17.14
C ILE A 349 2.97 -18.54 -18.48
N GLY A 350 3.25 -19.72 -19.00
CA GLY A 350 2.81 -20.13 -20.33
C GLY A 350 3.69 -19.60 -21.46
N ASP A 351 3.13 -19.44 -22.67
CA ASP A 351 3.88 -19.16 -23.89
C ASP A 351 4.00 -17.66 -24.23
N ASP A 352 3.20 -16.80 -23.60
CA ASP A 352 3.24 -15.34 -23.83
C ASP A 352 4.30 -14.69 -22.91
N PRO A 353 5.42 -14.19 -23.45
CA PRO A 353 6.48 -13.60 -22.63
C PRO A 353 6.08 -12.28 -21.95
N ALA A 354 4.99 -11.66 -22.38
CA ALA A 354 4.46 -10.44 -21.77
C ALA A 354 3.54 -10.73 -20.58
N VAL A 355 3.24 -12.00 -20.29
CA VAL A 355 2.37 -12.46 -19.20
C VAL A 355 3.15 -13.35 -18.26
N GLY A 356 3.10 -13.05 -16.97
CA GLY A 356 3.74 -13.84 -15.94
C GLY A 356 3.68 -13.17 -14.59
N GLU A 357 4.40 -13.75 -13.63
CA GLU A 357 4.54 -13.14 -12.33
C GLU A 357 5.41 -11.90 -12.41
N LEU A 358 4.91 -10.81 -11.83
CA LEU A 358 5.72 -9.61 -11.66
C LEU A 358 6.81 -9.86 -10.62
N VAL A 359 8.04 -9.57 -11.00
CA VAL A 359 9.19 -9.62 -10.09
C VAL A 359 9.86 -8.27 -10.02
N VAL A 360 10.43 -7.94 -8.87
CA VAL A 360 10.98 -6.61 -8.60
C VAL A 360 12.30 -6.69 -7.86
N ARG A 361 13.21 -5.75 -8.18
CA ARG A 361 14.42 -5.46 -7.40
C ARG A 361 14.65 -3.95 -7.36
N GLY A 362 15.21 -3.45 -6.25
CA GLY A 362 15.46 -2.03 -6.07
C GLY A 362 15.98 -1.73 -4.67
N ALA A 363 16.51 -0.53 -4.45
CA ALA A 363 17.04 -0.11 -3.16
C ALA A 363 15.97 0.02 -2.07
N ASN A 364 14.70 0.12 -2.45
CA ASN A 364 13.55 0.11 -1.55
C ASN A 364 12.93 -1.28 -1.34
N VAL A 365 13.50 -2.34 -1.93
CA VAL A 365 12.98 -3.71 -1.83
C VAL A 365 13.63 -4.42 -0.63
N THR A 366 12.80 -5.07 0.19
CA THR A 366 13.30 -5.85 1.33
C THR A 366 14.21 -6.99 0.89
N SER A 367 15.17 -7.33 1.75
CA SER A 367 16.04 -8.51 1.56
C SER A 367 15.44 -9.81 2.12
N GLY A 368 14.23 -9.77 2.67
CA GLY A 368 13.55 -10.94 3.25
C GLY A 368 12.52 -10.57 4.31
N TYR A 369 11.99 -11.59 4.98
CA TYR A 369 11.05 -11.45 6.09
C TYR A 369 11.74 -11.70 7.42
N TRP A 370 11.29 -11.03 8.46
CA TRP A 370 11.85 -11.15 9.80
C TRP A 370 11.79 -12.59 10.31
N ASN A 371 12.96 -13.18 10.55
CA ASN A 371 13.12 -14.56 11.06
C ASN A 371 12.38 -15.63 10.22
N ARG A 372 12.34 -15.49 8.88
CA ARG A 372 11.62 -16.42 7.98
C ARG A 372 12.47 -16.89 6.78
N PRO A 373 13.62 -17.59 7.00
CA PRO A 373 14.51 -17.97 5.90
C PRO A 373 13.87 -18.87 4.83
N GLU A 374 12.87 -19.69 5.21
CA GLU A 374 12.13 -20.50 4.25
C GLU A 374 11.22 -19.66 3.34
N ALA A 375 10.58 -18.61 3.91
CA ALA A 375 9.78 -17.68 3.14
C ALA A 375 10.66 -16.83 2.22
N ASP A 376 11.85 -16.44 2.69
CA ASP A 376 12.83 -15.69 1.90
C ASP A 376 13.27 -16.50 0.68
N ALA A 377 13.65 -17.75 0.86
CA ALA A 377 14.07 -18.64 -0.23
C ALA A 377 12.95 -18.90 -1.26
N ALA A 378 11.69 -18.82 -0.83
CA ALA A 378 10.53 -18.98 -1.71
C ALA A 378 10.13 -17.68 -2.43
N THR A 379 10.46 -16.53 -1.86
CA THR A 379 10.00 -15.22 -2.36
C THR A 379 11.10 -14.43 -3.07
N ILE A 380 12.37 -14.63 -2.68
CA ILE A 380 13.50 -13.93 -3.29
C ILE A 380 14.35 -14.96 -4.03
N VAL A 381 14.26 -14.95 -5.36
CA VAL A 381 14.96 -15.89 -6.24
C VAL A 381 15.86 -15.11 -7.19
N ASP A 382 17.14 -15.45 -7.24
CA ASP A 382 18.15 -14.81 -8.10
C ASP A 382 18.19 -13.26 -7.97
N GLY A 383 17.96 -12.75 -6.75
CA GLY A 383 17.93 -11.32 -6.45
C GLY A 383 16.65 -10.59 -6.88
N TRP A 384 15.63 -11.32 -7.31
CA TRP A 384 14.30 -10.79 -7.61
C TRP A 384 13.32 -11.18 -6.51
N LEU A 385 12.57 -10.19 -6.02
CA LEU A 385 11.41 -10.42 -5.17
C LEU A 385 10.22 -10.80 -6.06
N HIS A 386 9.64 -11.96 -5.83
CA HIS A 386 8.43 -12.45 -6.45
C HIS A 386 7.20 -11.86 -5.74
N THR A 387 6.39 -11.07 -6.49
CA THR A 387 5.28 -10.32 -5.89
C THR A 387 4.04 -11.16 -5.61
N GLY A 388 3.91 -12.28 -6.28
CA GLY A 388 2.69 -13.10 -6.30
C GLY A 388 1.56 -12.49 -7.16
N ASP A 389 1.82 -11.38 -7.87
CA ASP A 389 0.87 -10.76 -8.79
C ASP A 389 1.19 -11.19 -10.22
N VAL A 390 0.21 -11.72 -10.93
CA VAL A 390 0.30 -12.02 -12.37
C VAL A 390 -0.06 -10.77 -13.14
N VAL A 391 0.80 -10.43 -14.09
CA VAL A 391 0.69 -9.19 -14.87
C VAL A 391 0.76 -9.44 -16.35
N ARG A 392 0.27 -8.48 -17.11
CA ARG A 392 0.59 -8.27 -18.53
C ARG A 392 1.35 -6.96 -18.66
N VAL A 393 2.41 -6.98 -19.46
CA VAL A 393 3.20 -5.79 -19.78
C VAL A 393 2.96 -5.42 -21.24
N ASP A 394 2.65 -4.17 -21.51
CA ASP A 394 2.47 -3.68 -22.87
C ASP A 394 3.81 -3.22 -23.52
N GLU A 395 3.74 -2.86 -24.81
CA GLU A 395 4.92 -2.41 -25.56
C GLU A 395 5.56 -1.12 -25.01
N ALA A 396 4.81 -0.32 -24.27
CA ALA A 396 5.32 0.88 -23.59
C ALA A 396 5.99 0.58 -22.26
N GLY A 397 5.87 -0.65 -21.75
CA GLY A 397 6.39 -1.06 -20.46
C GLY A 397 5.44 -0.78 -19.29
N ARG A 398 4.15 -0.49 -19.59
CA ARG A 398 3.12 -0.36 -18.55
C ARG A 398 2.70 -1.72 -18.03
N VAL A 399 2.55 -1.80 -16.74
CA VAL A 399 2.16 -3.02 -16.03
C VAL A 399 0.65 -3.01 -15.78
N ARG A 400 -0.04 -4.07 -16.19
CA ARG A 400 -1.44 -4.33 -15.86
C ARG A 400 -1.52 -5.56 -14.98
N ILE A 401 -2.11 -5.45 -13.80
CA ILE A 401 -2.36 -6.59 -12.92
C ILE A 401 -3.53 -7.40 -13.50
N ILE A 402 -3.30 -8.70 -13.70
CA ILE A 402 -4.32 -9.65 -14.15
C ILE A 402 -5.00 -10.26 -12.92
N ASP A 403 -4.20 -10.81 -11.99
CA ASP A 403 -4.69 -11.41 -10.76
C ASP A 403 -3.53 -11.74 -9.79
N ARG A 404 -3.85 -12.32 -8.64
CA ARG A 404 -2.89 -13.02 -7.78
C ARG A 404 -2.68 -14.46 -8.26
N ILE A 405 -1.43 -14.95 -8.26
CA ILE A 405 -1.12 -16.34 -8.64
C ILE A 405 -2.03 -17.35 -7.94
N LYS A 406 -2.24 -17.17 -6.65
CA LYS A 406 -3.06 -18.05 -5.81
C LYS A 406 -4.57 -17.94 -6.02
N ASP A 407 -5.04 -16.88 -6.68
CA ASP A 407 -6.45 -16.60 -6.92
C ASP A 407 -6.83 -16.85 -8.39
N ILE A 408 -5.84 -17.14 -9.26
CA ILE A 408 -6.09 -17.67 -10.62
C ILE A 408 -6.73 -19.05 -10.49
N ILE A 409 -7.80 -19.25 -11.26
CA ILE A 409 -8.54 -20.50 -11.32
C ILE A 409 -8.07 -21.29 -12.53
N ASN A 410 -7.53 -22.50 -12.32
CA ASN A 410 -7.10 -23.38 -13.42
C ASN A 410 -8.20 -24.38 -13.76
N ARG A 411 -9.02 -24.05 -14.74
CA ARG A 411 -10.14 -24.88 -15.18
C ARG A 411 -9.76 -25.67 -16.43
N GLY A 412 -9.37 -26.92 -16.26
CA GLY A 412 -9.03 -27.80 -17.37
C GLY A 412 -7.86 -27.32 -18.22
N GLY A 413 -6.91 -26.56 -17.63
CA GLY A 413 -5.78 -25.96 -18.30
C GLY A 413 -5.97 -24.50 -18.72
N GLU A 414 -7.21 -23.98 -18.64
CA GLU A 414 -7.51 -22.57 -18.87
C GLU A 414 -7.31 -21.76 -17.59
N ASN A 415 -6.46 -20.74 -17.62
CA ASN A 415 -6.22 -19.84 -16.51
C ASN A 415 -7.26 -18.71 -16.52
N ILE A 416 -8.10 -18.65 -15.48
CA ILE A 416 -9.17 -17.68 -15.34
C ILE A 416 -8.80 -16.68 -14.25
N SER A 417 -8.80 -15.39 -14.58
CA SER A 417 -8.64 -14.33 -13.60
C SER A 417 -9.90 -14.19 -12.74
N SER A 418 -9.73 -14.29 -11.44
CA SER A 418 -10.83 -14.05 -10.49
C SER A 418 -11.29 -12.59 -10.55
N ILE A 419 -10.38 -11.65 -10.74
CA ILE A 419 -10.67 -10.20 -10.85
C ILE A 419 -11.52 -9.91 -12.09
N GLU A 420 -11.23 -10.53 -13.22
CA GLU A 420 -12.01 -10.36 -14.45
C GLU A 420 -13.48 -10.78 -14.25
N VAL A 421 -13.69 -11.92 -13.59
CA VAL A 421 -15.02 -12.43 -13.30
C VAL A 421 -15.73 -11.58 -12.24
N GLU A 422 -15.01 -11.15 -11.20
CA GLU A 422 -15.54 -10.24 -10.17
C GLU A 422 -16.02 -8.91 -10.77
N THR A 423 -15.25 -8.33 -11.70
CA THR A 423 -15.61 -7.10 -12.39
C THR A 423 -16.92 -7.26 -13.18
N ALA A 424 -17.05 -8.36 -13.92
CA ALA A 424 -18.29 -8.64 -14.65
C ALA A 424 -19.48 -8.85 -13.70
N LEU A 425 -19.29 -9.54 -12.57
CA LEU A 425 -20.34 -9.76 -11.57
C LEU A 425 -20.82 -8.46 -10.92
N VAL A 426 -19.88 -7.58 -10.52
CA VAL A 426 -20.21 -6.28 -9.90
C VAL A 426 -20.92 -5.35 -10.89
N GLY A 427 -20.65 -5.49 -12.19
CA GLY A 427 -21.38 -4.78 -13.25
C GLY A 427 -22.84 -5.23 -13.42
N ALA A 428 -23.23 -6.37 -12.87
CA ALA A 428 -24.59 -6.91 -12.99
C ALA A 428 -25.56 -6.20 -12.04
N PRO A 429 -26.84 -6.01 -12.44
CA PRO A 429 -27.85 -5.37 -11.63
C PRO A 429 -28.06 -6.07 -10.28
N GLY A 430 -28.02 -5.30 -9.18
CA GLY A 430 -28.27 -5.79 -7.82
C GLY A 430 -27.05 -6.37 -7.09
N VAL A 431 -25.93 -6.56 -7.75
CA VAL A 431 -24.67 -7.01 -7.12
C VAL A 431 -23.92 -5.81 -6.55
N ALA A 432 -23.68 -5.82 -5.25
CA ALA A 432 -22.92 -4.78 -4.56
C ALA A 432 -21.45 -5.17 -4.36
N GLU A 433 -21.19 -6.45 -4.05
CA GLU A 433 -19.85 -7.02 -3.90
C GLU A 433 -19.81 -8.42 -4.52
N ALA A 434 -18.65 -8.79 -5.04
CA ALA A 434 -18.39 -10.14 -5.53
C ALA A 434 -17.01 -10.62 -5.10
N ALA A 435 -16.89 -11.92 -4.82
CA ALA A 435 -15.64 -12.63 -4.64
C ALA A 435 -15.66 -13.90 -5.50
N VAL A 436 -14.64 -14.10 -6.30
CA VAL A 436 -14.51 -15.27 -7.16
C VAL A 436 -13.35 -16.13 -6.66
N ILE A 437 -13.64 -17.44 -6.54
CA ILE A 437 -12.76 -18.40 -5.87
C ILE A 437 -12.76 -19.70 -6.66
N ALA A 438 -11.62 -20.40 -6.69
CA ALA A 438 -11.51 -21.74 -7.21
C ALA A 438 -12.30 -22.72 -6.35
N VAL A 439 -13.14 -23.54 -6.98
CA VAL A 439 -13.84 -24.68 -6.39
C VAL A 439 -13.26 -25.95 -6.97
N ALA A 440 -12.79 -26.86 -6.11
CA ALA A 440 -12.20 -28.12 -6.56
C ALA A 440 -13.19 -28.97 -7.37
N ASP A 441 -12.74 -29.55 -8.49
CA ASP A 441 -13.54 -30.39 -9.37
C ASP A 441 -12.71 -31.58 -9.86
N GLU A 442 -13.30 -32.79 -9.79
CA GLU A 442 -12.59 -34.03 -10.12
C GLU A 442 -12.22 -34.17 -11.61
N VAL A 443 -12.90 -33.47 -12.50
CA VAL A 443 -12.70 -33.56 -13.96
C VAL A 443 -11.87 -32.38 -14.48
N MET A 444 -12.20 -31.16 -14.04
CA MET A 444 -11.57 -29.94 -14.55
C MET A 444 -10.44 -29.44 -13.66
N GLY A 445 -10.13 -30.12 -12.54
CA GLY A 445 -9.23 -29.64 -11.51
C GLY A 445 -9.88 -28.56 -10.65
N GLU A 446 -10.26 -27.45 -11.28
CA GLU A 446 -10.99 -26.36 -10.63
C GLU A 446 -12.14 -25.85 -11.48
N LYS A 447 -13.15 -25.28 -10.82
CA LYS A 447 -14.28 -24.55 -11.40
C LYS A 447 -14.42 -23.17 -10.78
N VAL A 448 -15.15 -22.29 -11.48
CA VAL A 448 -15.37 -20.93 -11.02
C VAL A 448 -16.53 -20.89 -10.03
N GLY A 449 -16.24 -20.53 -8.78
CA GLY A 449 -17.22 -20.23 -7.74
C GLY A 449 -17.31 -18.73 -7.48
N ALA A 450 -18.50 -18.20 -7.33
CA ALA A 450 -18.75 -16.81 -7.01
C ALA A 450 -19.55 -16.67 -5.72
N VAL A 451 -19.11 -15.81 -4.82
CA VAL A 451 -19.89 -15.34 -3.66
C VAL A 451 -20.26 -13.89 -3.95
N ILE A 452 -21.55 -13.59 -4.01
CA ILE A 452 -22.05 -12.25 -4.29
C ILE A 452 -22.84 -11.70 -3.11
N HIS A 453 -22.69 -10.42 -2.83
CA HIS A 453 -23.50 -9.72 -1.83
C HIS A 453 -24.37 -8.67 -2.50
N ALA A 454 -25.64 -8.63 -2.10
CA ALA A 454 -26.63 -7.69 -2.59
C ALA A 454 -26.98 -6.67 -1.52
N SER A 455 -26.92 -5.38 -1.82
CA SER A 455 -27.35 -4.32 -0.90
C SER A 455 -28.88 -4.13 -0.95
N GLY A 456 -29.62 -4.95 -0.18
CA GLY A 456 -31.06 -4.70 0.06
C GLY A 456 -32.02 -5.03 -1.09
N VAL A 457 -31.57 -5.70 -2.15
CA VAL A 457 -32.37 -6.14 -3.30
C VAL A 457 -32.20 -7.65 -3.47
N GLN A 458 -33.27 -8.37 -3.77
CA GLN A 458 -33.16 -9.79 -4.14
C GLN A 458 -32.43 -9.91 -5.47
N VAL A 459 -31.30 -10.63 -5.50
CA VAL A 459 -30.51 -10.89 -6.72
C VAL A 459 -31.13 -12.05 -7.48
N ASP A 460 -31.39 -11.80 -8.76
CA ASP A 460 -31.70 -12.87 -9.72
C ASP A 460 -30.39 -13.42 -10.28
N VAL A 461 -29.99 -14.59 -9.81
CA VAL A 461 -28.72 -15.25 -10.20
C VAL A 461 -28.68 -15.54 -11.70
N ASP A 462 -29.81 -15.92 -12.31
CA ASP A 462 -29.88 -16.20 -13.75
C ASP A 462 -29.63 -14.94 -14.57
N ALA A 463 -30.19 -13.79 -14.16
CA ALA A 463 -29.96 -12.50 -14.78
C ALA A 463 -28.50 -12.04 -14.62
N VAL A 464 -27.88 -12.27 -13.45
CA VAL A 464 -26.46 -12.00 -13.22
C VAL A 464 -25.57 -12.83 -14.14
N LEU A 465 -25.83 -14.14 -14.25
CA LEU A 465 -25.06 -15.02 -15.14
C LEU A 465 -25.25 -14.66 -16.61
N GLU A 466 -26.47 -14.24 -17.03
CA GLU A 466 -26.71 -13.77 -18.40
C GLU A 466 -25.94 -12.48 -18.69
N HIS A 467 -25.87 -11.55 -17.74
CA HIS A 467 -25.02 -10.36 -17.85
C HIS A 467 -23.54 -10.73 -18.05
N CYS A 468 -23.03 -11.70 -17.27
CA CYS A 468 -21.67 -12.20 -17.41
C CYS A 468 -21.42 -12.86 -18.78
N ARG A 469 -22.39 -13.60 -19.34
CA ARG A 469 -22.27 -14.20 -20.69
C ARG A 469 -22.11 -13.16 -21.80
N GLY A 470 -22.63 -11.96 -21.59
CA GLY A 470 -22.43 -10.84 -22.52
C GLY A 470 -21.02 -10.26 -22.51
N GLN A 471 -20.19 -10.58 -21.53
CA GLN A 471 -18.87 -9.96 -21.31
C GLN A 471 -17.71 -10.97 -21.22
N LEU A 472 -17.97 -12.21 -20.80
CA LEU A 472 -16.96 -13.21 -20.53
C LEU A 472 -17.07 -14.42 -21.48
N ALA A 473 -15.93 -15.06 -21.74
CA ALA A 473 -15.93 -16.36 -22.41
C ALA A 473 -16.69 -17.42 -21.56
N ASP A 474 -17.33 -18.37 -22.22
CA ASP A 474 -18.21 -19.36 -21.58
C ASP A 474 -17.53 -20.11 -20.41
N PHE A 475 -16.26 -20.47 -20.57
CA PHE A 475 -15.51 -21.21 -19.54
C PHE A 475 -15.22 -20.38 -18.26
N LYS A 476 -15.33 -19.04 -18.32
CA LYS A 476 -15.13 -18.11 -17.21
C LYS A 476 -16.41 -17.87 -16.40
N ILE A 477 -17.58 -18.21 -16.94
CA ILE A 477 -18.84 -17.99 -16.25
C ILE A 477 -18.91 -18.86 -14.99
N PRO A 478 -19.30 -18.32 -13.82
CA PRO A 478 -19.38 -19.09 -12.58
C PRO A 478 -20.28 -20.32 -12.71
N GLN A 479 -19.76 -21.46 -12.28
CA GLN A 479 -20.51 -22.71 -12.16
C GLN A 479 -21.19 -22.86 -10.80
N TYR A 480 -20.68 -22.14 -9.81
CA TYR A 480 -21.25 -22.08 -8.47
C TYR A 480 -21.49 -20.62 -8.11
N VAL A 481 -22.68 -20.32 -7.56
CA VAL A 481 -23.00 -18.97 -7.07
C VAL A 481 -23.66 -19.09 -5.71
N VAL A 482 -23.12 -18.37 -4.73
CA VAL A 482 -23.69 -18.22 -3.40
C VAL A 482 -24.03 -16.75 -3.17
N VAL A 483 -25.26 -16.46 -2.77
CA VAL A 483 -25.71 -15.12 -2.41
C VAL A 483 -25.57 -14.94 -0.90
N SER A 484 -24.78 -13.96 -0.49
CA SER A 484 -24.56 -13.62 0.91
C SER A 484 -25.48 -12.49 1.34
N ASP A 485 -26.18 -12.70 2.46
CA ASP A 485 -27.01 -11.66 3.11
C ASP A 485 -26.16 -10.61 3.86
N GLN A 486 -24.86 -10.89 4.06
CA GLN A 486 -23.93 -10.03 4.76
C GLN A 486 -22.83 -9.55 3.80
N PRO A 487 -22.24 -8.35 4.05
CA PRO A 487 -21.05 -7.90 3.34
C PRO A 487 -19.94 -8.95 3.40
N LEU A 488 -19.15 -9.03 2.33
CA LEU A 488 -18.09 -10.01 2.23
C LEU A 488 -16.98 -9.78 3.27
N PRO A 489 -16.39 -10.85 3.86
CA PRO A 489 -15.43 -10.72 4.94
C PRO A 489 -14.16 -9.99 4.48
N ARG A 490 -13.73 -9.01 5.28
CA ARG A 490 -12.54 -8.20 5.03
C ARG A 490 -11.62 -8.21 6.24
N ASN A 491 -10.32 -8.04 5.98
CA ASN A 491 -9.38 -7.78 7.06
C ASN A 491 -9.55 -6.35 7.61
N PRO A 492 -8.92 -6.01 8.77
CA PRO A 492 -8.99 -4.65 9.32
C PRO A 492 -8.48 -3.54 8.38
N GLY A 493 -7.67 -3.88 7.36
CA GLY A 493 -7.21 -2.99 6.29
C GLY A 493 -8.21 -2.81 5.13
N GLY A 494 -9.37 -3.50 5.19
CA GLY A 494 -10.41 -3.42 4.15
C GLY A 494 -10.25 -4.41 2.99
N LYS A 495 -9.20 -5.25 2.98
CA LYS A 495 -8.96 -6.24 1.92
C LYS A 495 -9.85 -7.46 2.10
N LEU A 496 -10.45 -7.91 0.99
CA LEU A 496 -11.30 -9.10 0.93
C LEU A 496 -10.53 -10.37 1.34
N LEU A 497 -11.12 -11.17 2.23
CA LEU A 497 -10.55 -12.41 2.75
C LEU A 497 -11.02 -13.63 1.95
N LYS A 498 -10.57 -13.76 0.68
CA LYS A 498 -10.92 -14.90 -0.19
C LYS A 498 -10.54 -16.25 0.42
N GLY A 499 -9.43 -16.34 1.17
CA GLY A 499 -9.05 -17.56 1.88
C GLY A 499 -10.13 -18.03 2.84
N ARG A 500 -10.67 -17.12 3.66
CA ARG A 500 -11.78 -17.43 4.59
C ARG A 500 -13.05 -17.85 3.85
N LEU A 501 -13.38 -17.17 2.75
CA LEU A 501 -14.53 -17.58 1.92
C LEU A 501 -14.34 -18.97 1.32
N ARG A 502 -13.10 -19.33 0.94
CA ARG A 502 -12.78 -20.66 0.41
C ARG A 502 -13.01 -21.76 1.45
N ASP A 503 -12.74 -21.46 2.72
CA ASP A 503 -12.89 -22.42 3.82
C ASP A 503 -14.32 -22.49 4.37
N ASP A 504 -15.04 -21.35 4.39
CA ASP A 504 -16.34 -21.22 5.07
C ASP A 504 -17.55 -21.44 4.13
N VAL A 505 -17.39 -21.33 2.79
CA VAL A 505 -18.52 -21.39 1.86
C VAL A 505 -18.88 -22.83 1.51
N GLU A 506 -20.13 -23.20 1.78
CA GLU A 506 -20.71 -24.44 1.31
C GLU A 506 -21.24 -24.28 -0.12
N TRP A 507 -20.51 -24.83 -1.08
CA TRP A 507 -20.92 -24.83 -2.49
C TRP A 507 -22.03 -25.86 -2.71
N GLY A 508 -23.18 -25.41 -3.17
CA GLY A 508 -24.28 -26.28 -3.56
C GLY A 508 -23.96 -27.13 -4.80
N GLN A 509 -24.98 -27.60 -5.49
CA GLN A 509 -24.79 -28.25 -6.79
C GLN A 509 -24.37 -27.22 -7.85
N PRO A 510 -23.50 -27.60 -8.80
CA PRO A 510 -23.13 -26.71 -9.89
C PRO A 510 -24.37 -26.31 -10.70
N LEU A 511 -24.44 -25.05 -11.06
CA LEU A 511 -25.53 -24.49 -11.85
C LEU A 511 -25.48 -24.93 -13.33
N ARG A 512 -24.28 -25.44 -13.78
CA ARG A 512 -24.03 -25.89 -15.16
C ARG A 512 -22.82 -26.82 -15.27
#